data_7369bd5f220fa4520741ed20f852ad9f
#
_entry.id   7369bd5f220fa4520741ed20f852ad9f
#
_cell.length_a   1.000
_cell.length_b   1.000
_cell.length_c   1.000
_cell.angle_alpha   90.00
_cell.angle_beta   90.00
_cell.angle_gamma   90.00
#
_symmetry.space_group_name_H-M   'P 1'
#
loop_
_entity.id
_entity.type
_entity.pdbx_description
1 polymer ?
#
loop_
_entity_poly.entity_id
_entity_poly.type
_entity_poly.pdbx_seq_one_letter_code
_entity_poly.pdbx_strand_id
1 'polypeptide(L)'
;EASGHGMQVFDLSQLLTLTGPPKTFSETAFYNGGGTVGNAHNIVINEDTGFAYIVGGNNSCSGGLRGLHMVNISTPTRPAFAGCYAGDGYVHDAHCVVYDGPHTKYTGREVCFGSNEDTVTIVDVTIKSAPVQLSRTSYNTSGYTHQGWSSEDHRYFVFGDEIDELAQGINTKT
;
A
#
# COMPACT_ATOMS: atom_id res chain seq x y z
N GLU A 1 -0.53 13.54 -8.73
CA GLU A 1 0.74 13.09 -8.12
C GLU A 1 1.84 14.09 -8.45
N ALA A 2 2.37 14.78 -7.45
CA ALA A 2 3.46 15.73 -7.64
C ALA A 2 4.81 15.00 -7.60
N SER A 3 5.69 15.30 -8.55
CA SER A 3 7.05 14.73 -8.56
C SER A 3 7.90 15.36 -7.44
N GLY A 4 8.79 14.58 -6.85
CA GLY A 4 9.71 15.05 -5.80
C GLY A 4 9.12 15.12 -4.40
N HIS A 5 7.88 14.63 -4.21
CA HIS A 5 7.27 14.44 -2.91
C HIS A 5 7.50 13.00 -2.42
N GLY A 6 7.52 12.83 -1.12
CA GLY A 6 7.51 11.55 -0.45
C GLY A 6 6.30 11.47 0.49
N MET A 7 6.49 10.78 1.60
CA MET A 7 5.51 10.69 2.68
C MET A 7 5.73 11.83 3.67
N GLN A 8 4.68 12.58 3.97
CA GLN A 8 4.67 13.61 4.99
C GLN A 8 3.95 13.11 6.24
N VAL A 9 4.45 13.48 7.40
CA VAL A 9 3.86 13.13 8.70
C VAL A 9 3.47 14.43 9.42
N PHE A 10 2.24 14.48 9.92
CA PHE A 10 1.72 15.61 10.68
C PHE A 10 1.27 15.16 12.08
N ASP A 11 1.67 15.88 13.10
CA ASP A 11 1.17 15.69 14.46
C ASP A 11 -0.22 16.30 14.60
N LEU A 12 -1.23 15.45 14.66
CA LEU A 12 -2.63 15.85 14.77
C LEU A 12 -3.03 16.25 16.20
N SER A 13 -2.18 16.08 17.20
CA SER A 13 -2.46 16.60 18.56
C SER A 13 -2.70 18.11 18.58
N GLN A 14 -2.14 18.83 17.61
CA GLN A 14 -2.37 20.25 17.41
C GLN A 14 -3.83 20.60 17.10
N LEU A 15 -4.64 19.65 16.62
CA LEU A 15 -6.07 19.85 16.39
C LEU A 15 -6.86 20.04 17.69
N LEU A 16 -6.37 19.50 18.81
CA LEU A 16 -7.00 19.59 20.11
C LEU A 16 -7.02 21.03 20.71
N THR A 17 -6.16 21.90 20.20
CA THR A 17 -5.99 23.26 20.69
C THR A 17 -6.39 24.35 19.70
N LEU A 18 -7.11 23.98 18.65
CA LEU A 18 -7.54 24.94 17.63
C LEU A 18 -8.57 25.91 18.18
N THR A 19 -8.26 27.21 18.07
CA THR A 19 -9.12 28.32 18.46
C THR A 19 -9.54 29.15 17.26
N GLY A 20 -9.90 28.51 16.17
CA GLY A 20 -10.40 29.16 14.95
C GLY A 20 -9.67 28.70 13.68
N PRO A 21 -10.39 28.41 12.62
CA PRO A 21 -9.85 28.05 11.30
C PRO A 21 -9.60 29.31 10.44
N PRO A 22 -8.81 29.19 9.37
CA PRO A 22 -7.94 28.07 9.06
C PRO A 22 -6.61 28.12 9.79
N LYS A 23 -6.00 26.94 10.05
CA LYS A 23 -4.64 26.84 10.57
C LYS A 23 -3.75 26.07 9.60
N THR A 24 -2.59 26.60 9.31
CA THR A 24 -1.55 25.88 8.58
C THR A 24 -0.70 25.07 9.56
N PHE A 25 -0.56 23.78 9.31
CA PHE A 25 0.33 22.92 10.06
C PHE A 25 1.66 22.77 9.33
N SER A 26 2.75 22.80 10.07
CA SER A 26 4.05 22.36 9.55
C SER A 26 4.15 20.85 9.64
N GLU A 27 4.78 20.21 8.67
CA GLU A 27 5.08 18.79 8.74
C GLU A 27 5.98 18.49 9.96
N THR A 28 5.69 17.37 10.61
CA THR A 28 6.46 16.86 11.76
C THR A 28 7.67 16.05 11.28
N ALA A 29 7.52 15.32 10.20
CA ALA A 29 8.56 14.56 9.55
C ALA A 29 8.28 14.38 8.06
N PHE A 30 9.33 14.12 7.32
CA PHE A 30 9.31 13.86 5.89
C PHE A 30 10.15 12.63 5.56
N TYR A 31 9.66 11.80 4.63
CA TYR A 31 10.37 10.62 4.16
C TYR A 31 10.23 10.49 2.64
N ASN A 32 11.35 10.38 1.95
CA ASN A 32 11.41 10.16 0.50
C ASN A 32 12.32 9.01 0.09
N GLY A 33 12.71 8.14 1.05
CA GLY A 33 13.58 7.01 0.76
C GLY A 33 14.95 7.39 0.19
N GLY A 34 15.48 8.57 0.58
CA GLY A 34 16.73 9.10 0.00
C GLY A 34 16.60 9.51 -1.48
N GLY A 35 15.39 9.89 -1.91
CA GLY A 35 15.09 10.27 -3.29
C GLY A 35 14.56 9.12 -4.17
N THR A 36 14.40 7.92 -3.61
CA THR A 36 13.81 6.78 -4.34
C THR A 36 12.29 6.84 -4.41
N VAL A 37 11.64 7.49 -3.44
CA VAL A 37 10.19 7.70 -3.43
C VAL A 37 9.92 9.12 -3.91
N GLY A 38 9.79 9.30 -5.22
CA GLY A 38 9.54 10.60 -5.84
C GLY A 38 8.07 10.94 -6.00
N ASN A 39 7.22 9.94 -6.10
CA ASN A 39 5.76 10.05 -6.18
C ASN A 39 5.14 8.77 -5.62
N ALA A 40 3.90 8.88 -5.22
CA ALA A 40 3.08 7.76 -4.77
C ALA A 40 1.62 8.00 -5.17
N HIS A 41 0.89 6.93 -5.45
CA HIS A 41 -0.54 7.00 -5.69
C HIS A 41 -1.30 6.89 -4.36
N ASN A 42 -0.90 5.94 -3.52
CA ASN A 42 -1.55 5.71 -2.24
C ASN A 42 -0.52 5.33 -1.16
N ILE A 43 -0.97 5.38 0.08
CA ILE A 43 -0.27 4.90 1.26
C ILE A 43 -1.20 4.03 2.10
N VAL A 44 -0.73 2.86 2.45
CA VAL A 44 -1.43 1.90 3.31
C VAL A 44 -0.71 1.83 4.64
N ILE A 45 -1.43 1.86 5.73
CA ILE A 45 -0.84 1.79 7.07
C ILE A 45 -1.40 0.56 7.79
N ASN A 46 -0.50 -0.26 8.30
CA ASN A 46 -0.85 -1.29 9.26
C ASN A 46 -0.49 -0.79 10.66
N GLU A 47 -1.50 -0.35 11.39
CA GLU A 47 -1.34 0.24 12.73
C GLU A 47 -0.84 -0.80 13.74
N ASP A 48 -1.25 -2.07 13.60
CA ASP A 48 -0.88 -3.16 14.50
C ASP A 48 0.64 -3.41 14.51
N THR A 49 1.29 -3.18 13.38
CA THR A 49 2.72 -3.47 13.21
C THR A 49 3.59 -2.22 13.13
N GLY A 50 2.97 -1.05 12.95
CA GLY A 50 3.67 0.23 12.84
C GLY A 50 4.44 0.39 11.53
N PHE A 51 3.88 -0.14 10.42
CA PHE A 51 4.45 0.03 9.09
C PHE A 51 3.50 0.74 8.13
N ALA A 52 4.09 1.57 7.29
CA ALA A 52 3.45 2.17 6.12
C ALA A 52 3.98 1.53 4.85
N TYR A 53 3.09 1.36 3.88
CA TYR A 53 3.38 0.82 2.55
C TYR A 53 3.05 1.88 1.51
N ILE A 54 4.07 2.40 0.84
CA ILE A 54 3.90 3.37 -0.23
C ILE A 54 3.74 2.59 -1.54
N VAL A 55 2.64 2.83 -2.23
CA VAL A 55 2.25 2.13 -3.46
C VAL A 55 1.96 3.11 -4.60
N GLY A 56 1.91 2.61 -5.81
CA GLY A 56 1.64 3.42 -6.99
C GLY A 56 2.76 4.40 -7.33
N GLY A 57 3.97 4.14 -6.86
CA GLY A 57 5.14 4.98 -7.09
C GLY A 57 5.99 4.48 -8.25
N ASN A 58 6.59 5.41 -8.97
CA ASN A 58 7.67 5.10 -9.90
C ASN A 58 9.00 5.05 -9.14
N ASN A 59 9.79 3.99 -9.37
CA ASN A 59 11.09 3.79 -8.72
C ASN A 59 11.03 3.63 -7.18
N SER A 60 9.93 3.14 -6.66
CA SER A 60 9.77 2.97 -5.21
C SER A 60 10.66 1.86 -4.61
N CYS A 61 11.20 0.96 -5.43
CA CYS A 61 12.14 -0.09 -5.04
C CYS A 61 13.51 0.10 -5.71
N SER A 62 14.55 -0.52 -5.15
CA SER A 62 15.90 -0.46 -5.69
C SER A 62 15.99 -0.88 -7.16
N GLY A 63 16.85 -0.25 -7.93
CA GLY A 63 17.04 -0.54 -9.35
C GLY A 63 15.94 0.03 -10.26
N GLY A 64 15.17 0.99 -9.80
CA GLY A 64 14.10 1.61 -10.58
C GLY A 64 12.83 0.75 -10.67
N LEU A 65 12.70 -0.24 -9.80
CA LEU A 65 11.52 -1.09 -9.75
C LEU A 65 10.38 -0.40 -9.02
N ARG A 66 9.16 -0.78 -9.37
CA ARG A 66 7.91 -0.35 -8.73
C ARG A 66 7.44 -1.45 -7.80
N GLY A 67 6.78 -1.12 -6.70
CA GLY A 67 6.29 -2.16 -5.79
C GLY A 67 5.82 -1.63 -4.45
N LEU A 68 5.71 -2.53 -3.48
CA LEU A 68 5.42 -2.20 -2.08
C LEU A 68 6.68 -1.64 -1.43
N HIS A 69 6.76 -0.34 -1.24
CA HIS A 69 7.84 0.30 -0.51
C HIS A 69 7.47 0.40 0.96
N MET A 70 8.22 -0.30 1.83
CA MET A 70 7.87 -0.49 3.24
C MET A 70 8.67 0.46 4.12
N VAL A 71 7.96 1.18 4.98
CA VAL A 71 8.52 2.20 5.88
C VAL A 71 8.15 1.88 7.31
N ASN A 72 9.12 1.79 8.19
CA ASN A 72 8.88 1.70 9.63
C ASN A 72 8.45 3.07 10.15
N ILE A 73 7.27 3.15 10.73
CA ILE A 73 6.66 4.35 11.32
C ILE A 73 6.35 4.16 12.83
N SER A 74 6.91 3.16 13.48
CA SER A 74 6.76 2.97 14.94
C SER A 74 7.26 4.17 15.75
N THR A 75 8.14 4.98 15.15
CA THR A 75 8.46 6.33 15.61
C THR A 75 8.12 7.30 14.49
N PRO A 76 6.88 7.83 14.42
CA PRO A 76 6.39 8.61 13.26
C PRO A 76 7.23 9.85 12.93
N THR A 77 7.92 10.41 13.92
CA THR A 77 8.84 11.55 13.73
C THR A 77 10.18 11.15 13.09
N ARG A 78 10.43 9.85 12.88
CA ARG A 78 11.65 9.32 12.25
C ARG A 78 11.33 8.09 11.40
N PRO A 79 10.54 8.25 10.34
CA PRO A 79 10.23 7.13 9.45
C PRO A 79 11.51 6.61 8.80
N ALA A 80 11.60 5.30 8.64
CA ALA A 80 12.81 4.64 8.14
C ALA A 80 12.47 3.54 7.13
N PHE A 81 13.31 3.40 6.09
CA PHE A 81 13.19 2.30 5.14
C PHE A 81 13.28 0.94 5.84
N ALA A 82 12.36 0.04 5.51
CA ALA A 82 12.30 -1.31 6.08
C ALA A 82 12.48 -2.41 5.03
N GLY A 83 12.07 -2.16 3.80
CA GLY A 83 12.17 -3.13 2.72
C GLY A 83 11.33 -2.77 1.51
N CYS A 84 11.40 -3.60 0.49
CA CYS A 84 10.62 -3.41 -0.73
C CYS A 84 10.31 -4.75 -1.37
N TYR A 85 9.09 -4.90 -1.91
CA TYR A 85 8.70 -6.03 -2.75
C TYR A 85 8.30 -5.51 -4.13
N ALA A 86 8.93 -6.06 -5.17
CA ALA A 86 8.69 -5.69 -6.56
C ALA A 86 8.60 -6.91 -7.49
N GLY A 87 8.21 -8.06 -6.96
CA GLY A 87 8.18 -9.32 -7.71
C GLY A 87 7.15 -9.36 -8.83
N ASP A 88 6.16 -8.46 -8.82
CA ASP A 88 5.14 -8.33 -9.85
C ASP A 88 5.03 -6.91 -10.42
N GLY A 89 6.12 -6.17 -10.38
CA GLY A 89 6.17 -4.83 -10.95
C GLY A 89 5.36 -3.80 -10.16
N TYR A 90 4.55 -3.03 -10.88
CA TYR A 90 3.79 -1.93 -10.31
C TYR A 90 2.66 -2.43 -9.40
N VAL A 91 2.67 -1.98 -8.16
CA VAL A 91 1.58 -2.17 -7.20
C VAL A 91 0.82 -0.86 -7.11
N HIS A 92 -0.39 -0.83 -7.65
CA HIS A 92 -1.24 0.36 -7.69
C HIS A 92 -1.79 0.68 -6.30
N ASP A 93 -2.35 -0.32 -5.64
CA ASP A 93 -2.87 -0.23 -4.28
C ASP A 93 -2.62 -1.53 -3.51
N ALA A 94 -2.77 -1.48 -2.19
CA ALA A 94 -2.60 -2.66 -1.34
C ALA A 94 -3.50 -2.62 -0.11
N HIS A 95 -3.72 -3.79 0.49
CA HIS A 95 -4.30 -3.95 1.81
C HIS A 95 -3.40 -4.87 2.62
N CYS A 96 -2.89 -4.42 3.77
CA CYS A 96 -1.93 -5.14 4.59
C CYS A 96 -2.48 -5.38 5.99
N VAL A 97 -2.45 -6.63 6.45
CA VAL A 97 -3.05 -7.05 7.72
C VAL A 97 -2.13 -8.01 8.47
N VAL A 98 -2.30 -8.10 9.78
CA VAL A 98 -1.85 -9.28 10.53
C VAL A 98 -2.87 -10.38 10.30
N TYR A 99 -2.51 -11.38 9.53
CA TYR A 99 -3.41 -12.41 9.06
C TYR A 99 -3.82 -13.36 10.18
N ASP A 100 -5.12 -13.57 10.35
CA ASP A 100 -5.72 -14.55 11.27
C ASP A 100 -6.81 -15.41 10.60
N GLY A 101 -6.82 -15.44 9.27
CA GLY A 101 -7.80 -16.17 8.48
C GLY A 101 -7.62 -17.70 8.49
N PRO A 102 -8.39 -18.41 7.67
CA PRO A 102 -8.51 -19.88 7.73
C PRO A 102 -7.22 -20.64 7.36
N HIS A 103 -6.24 -19.99 6.73
CA HIS A 103 -4.99 -20.63 6.38
C HIS A 103 -3.98 -20.52 7.53
N THR A 104 -4.09 -21.41 8.51
CA THR A 104 -3.38 -21.37 9.78
C THR A 104 -1.84 -21.30 9.70
N LYS A 105 -1.24 -21.71 8.58
CA LYS A 105 0.19 -21.55 8.32
C LYS A 105 0.66 -20.10 8.38
N TYR A 106 -0.23 -19.16 8.07
CA TYR A 106 0.08 -17.74 8.00
C TYR A 106 -0.50 -16.93 9.15
N THR A 107 -1.16 -17.56 10.12
CA THR A 107 -1.69 -16.89 11.31
C THR A 107 -0.59 -16.10 12.02
N GLY A 108 -0.86 -14.83 12.30
CA GLY A 108 0.08 -13.90 12.95
C GLY A 108 1.16 -13.34 12.04
N ARG A 109 1.19 -13.71 10.76
CA ARG A 109 2.07 -13.10 9.77
C ARG A 109 1.47 -11.83 9.21
N GLU A 110 2.30 -10.88 8.89
CA GLU A 110 1.85 -9.71 8.16
C GLU A 110 1.82 -10.01 6.67
N VAL A 111 0.63 -9.89 6.09
CA VAL A 111 0.37 -10.24 4.68
C VAL A 111 -0.21 -9.03 3.98
N CYS A 112 0.33 -8.70 2.83
CA CYS A 112 -0.20 -7.69 1.93
C CYS A 112 -0.87 -8.34 0.71
N PHE A 113 -2.03 -7.81 0.36
CA PHE A 113 -2.76 -8.08 -0.88
C PHE A 113 -2.53 -6.88 -1.79
N GLY A 114 -1.79 -7.06 -2.87
CA GLY A 114 -1.46 -6.01 -3.83
C GLY A 114 -2.35 -6.08 -5.06
N SER A 115 -2.85 -4.93 -5.50
CA SER A 115 -3.55 -4.74 -6.77
C SER A 115 -2.54 -4.25 -7.81
N ASN A 116 -2.24 -5.07 -8.81
CA ASN A 116 -1.09 -4.90 -9.70
C ASN A 116 -1.50 -4.71 -11.17
N GLU A 117 -2.51 -3.88 -11.43
CA GLU A 117 -3.04 -3.60 -12.78
C GLU A 117 -3.71 -4.84 -13.43
N ASP A 118 -3.02 -5.95 -13.60
CA ASP A 118 -3.52 -7.17 -14.27
C ASP A 118 -3.61 -8.38 -13.33
N THR A 119 -3.20 -8.23 -12.07
CA THR A 119 -3.12 -9.32 -11.10
C THR A 119 -3.38 -8.85 -9.69
N VAL A 120 -3.76 -9.78 -8.83
CA VAL A 120 -3.68 -9.67 -7.38
C VAL A 120 -2.49 -10.49 -6.90
N THR A 121 -1.59 -9.87 -6.13
CA THR A 121 -0.51 -10.57 -5.43
C THR A 121 -0.79 -10.69 -3.95
N ILE A 122 -0.38 -11.80 -3.34
CA ILE A 122 -0.39 -12.01 -1.90
C ILE A 122 1.06 -12.17 -1.45
N VAL A 123 1.52 -11.34 -0.54
CA VAL A 123 2.92 -11.24 -0.13
C VAL A 123 3.03 -11.32 1.38
N ASP A 124 3.79 -12.27 1.90
CA ASP A 124 4.21 -12.30 3.32
C ASP A 124 5.31 -11.24 3.49
N VAL A 125 5.00 -10.19 4.23
CA VAL A 125 5.88 -9.06 4.52
C VAL A 125 6.31 -9.03 6.00
N THR A 126 6.15 -10.14 6.71
CA THR A 126 6.54 -10.24 8.14
C THR A 126 8.00 -9.84 8.32
N ILE A 127 8.88 -10.31 7.44
CA ILE A 127 10.28 -9.88 7.40
C ILE A 127 10.43 -8.88 6.26
N LYS A 128 10.38 -7.59 6.57
CA LYS A 128 10.36 -6.50 5.59
C LYS A 128 11.55 -6.52 4.62
N SER A 129 12.72 -6.94 5.10
CA SER A 129 13.94 -7.05 4.28
C SER A 129 13.97 -8.29 3.38
N ALA A 130 13.05 -9.24 3.56
CA ALA A 130 12.96 -10.49 2.81
C ALA A 130 11.48 -10.89 2.59
N PRO A 131 10.70 -10.08 1.87
CA PRO A 131 9.30 -10.38 1.58
C PRO A 131 9.20 -11.62 0.68
N VAL A 132 8.14 -12.41 0.89
CA VAL A 132 7.92 -13.67 0.16
C VAL A 132 6.59 -13.60 -0.56
N GLN A 133 6.60 -13.71 -1.88
CA GLN A 133 5.37 -13.86 -2.66
C GLN A 133 4.72 -15.21 -2.35
N LEU A 134 3.48 -15.18 -1.89
CA LEU A 134 2.69 -16.38 -1.58
C LEU A 134 1.82 -16.79 -2.77
N SER A 135 1.27 -15.79 -3.47
CA SER A 135 0.41 -16.00 -4.64
C SER A 135 0.52 -14.84 -5.61
N ARG A 136 0.25 -15.14 -6.87
CA ARG A 136 -0.03 -14.20 -7.95
C ARG A 136 -1.17 -14.77 -8.77
N THR A 137 -2.25 -14.02 -8.90
CA THR A 137 -3.47 -14.49 -9.56
C THR A 137 -3.97 -13.44 -10.54
N SER A 138 -4.13 -13.85 -11.79
CA SER A 138 -4.88 -13.10 -12.79
C SER A 138 -6.34 -13.56 -12.81
N TYR A 139 -7.20 -12.81 -13.46
CA TYR A 139 -8.61 -13.13 -13.67
C TYR A 139 -9.03 -12.77 -15.10
N ASN A 140 -10.13 -13.39 -15.53
CA ASN A 140 -10.66 -13.13 -16.87
C ASN A 140 -11.19 -11.71 -16.97
N THR A 141 -11.01 -11.09 -18.14
CA THR A 141 -11.51 -9.75 -18.42
C THR A 141 -10.89 -8.64 -17.58
N SER A 142 -9.67 -8.85 -17.08
CA SER A 142 -8.97 -7.82 -16.33
C SER A 142 -8.75 -6.59 -17.22
N GLY A 143 -9.18 -5.44 -16.74
CA GLY A 143 -8.92 -4.14 -17.33
C GLY A 143 -7.85 -3.40 -16.55
N TYR A 144 -8.07 -3.25 -15.25
CA TYR A 144 -7.11 -2.64 -14.32
C TYR A 144 -7.43 -3.02 -12.87
N THR A 145 -6.71 -3.99 -12.32
CA THR A 145 -6.84 -4.36 -10.91
C THR A 145 -6.49 -3.17 -10.02
N HIS A 146 -7.51 -2.56 -9.41
CA HIS A 146 -7.42 -1.22 -8.85
C HIS A 146 -7.13 -1.23 -7.36
N GLN A 147 -8.05 -1.72 -6.55
CA GLN A 147 -7.97 -1.71 -5.10
C GLN A 147 -8.82 -2.83 -4.51
N GLY A 148 -8.57 -3.18 -3.24
CA GLY A 148 -9.36 -4.22 -2.59
C GLY A 148 -9.21 -4.22 -1.08
N TRP A 149 -10.07 -5.02 -0.42
CA TRP A 149 -10.11 -5.16 1.02
C TRP A 149 -10.43 -6.60 1.43
N SER A 150 -9.82 -7.09 2.50
CA SER A 150 -10.18 -8.39 3.07
C SER A 150 -11.46 -8.31 3.92
N SER A 151 -12.21 -9.42 3.99
CA SER A 151 -13.21 -9.59 5.05
C SER A 151 -12.55 -9.58 6.43
N GLU A 152 -13.32 -9.26 7.48
CA GLU A 152 -12.80 -9.20 8.87
C GLU A 152 -12.21 -10.54 9.33
N ASP A 153 -12.71 -11.66 8.83
CA ASP A 153 -12.19 -13.01 9.12
C ASP A 153 -11.05 -13.43 8.18
N HIS A 154 -10.52 -12.53 7.37
CA HIS A 154 -9.47 -12.71 6.36
C HIS A 154 -9.67 -13.91 5.44
N ARG A 155 -10.92 -14.34 5.25
CA ARG A 155 -11.27 -15.47 4.39
C ARG A 155 -11.39 -15.06 2.92
N TYR A 156 -11.89 -13.86 2.68
CA TYR A 156 -12.17 -13.34 1.35
C TYR A 156 -11.40 -12.03 1.14
N PHE A 157 -10.90 -11.85 -0.06
CA PHE A 157 -10.40 -10.58 -0.55
C PHE A 157 -11.32 -10.12 -1.68
N VAL A 158 -11.95 -8.96 -1.49
CA VAL A 158 -12.83 -8.34 -2.48
C VAL A 158 -12.06 -7.20 -3.13
N PHE A 159 -12.00 -7.18 -4.44
CA PHE A 159 -11.28 -6.14 -5.18
C PHE A 159 -12.12 -5.62 -6.34
N GLY A 160 -11.82 -4.40 -6.78
CA GLY A 160 -12.41 -3.75 -7.94
C GLY A 160 -11.43 -3.71 -9.11
N ASP A 161 -12.00 -3.80 -10.31
CA ASP A 161 -11.32 -3.42 -11.55
C ASP A 161 -11.81 -2.03 -11.95
N GLU A 162 -10.91 -1.14 -12.33
CA GLU A 162 -11.27 0.27 -12.57
C GLU A 162 -11.82 0.51 -13.98
N ILE A 163 -11.39 -0.29 -14.93
CA ILE A 163 -11.66 0.00 -16.34
C ILE A 163 -12.15 -1.21 -17.15
N ASP A 164 -12.57 -2.31 -16.51
CA ASP A 164 -13.06 -3.49 -17.21
C ASP A 164 -14.32 -3.17 -18.03
N GLU A 165 -15.23 -2.32 -17.57
CA GLU A 165 -16.39 -1.89 -18.32
C GLU A 165 -15.99 -1.14 -19.58
N LEU A 166 -14.98 -0.28 -19.51
CA LEU A 166 -14.46 0.45 -20.66
C LEU A 166 -13.70 -0.47 -21.60
N ALA A 167 -12.84 -1.33 -21.06
CA ALA A 167 -12.00 -2.25 -21.83
C ALA A 167 -12.82 -3.34 -22.53
N GLN A 168 -13.89 -3.82 -21.91
CA GLN A 168 -14.75 -4.89 -22.42
C GLN A 168 -16.02 -4.36 -23.10
N GLY A 169 -16.27 -3.06 -23.08
CA GLY A 169 -17.50 -2.46 -23.60
C GLY A 169 -18.76 -2.88 -22.82
N ILE A 170 -18.59 -3.28 -21.57
CA ILE A 170 -19.69 -3.69 -20.70
C ILE A 170 -20.42 -2.44 -20.25
N ASN A 171 -21.72 -2.36 -20.55
CA ASN A 171 -22.54 -1.26 -20.06
C ASN A 171 -23.25 -1.69 -18.77
N THR A 172 -22.66 -1.37 -17.63
CA THR A 172 -23.18 -1.70 -16.29
C THR A 172 -24.24 -0.69 -15.80
N LYS A 173 -24.90 0.04 -16.69
CA LYS A 173 -26.10 0.81 -16.33
C LYS A 173 -27.25 -0.15 -16.03
N THR A 174 -27.24 -0.77 -14.89
CA THR A 174 -28.38 -1.46 -14.29
C THR A 174 -28.84 -0.72 -13.05
#